data_87c66bf6ddbef1d53d702fdb16c229f5
#
_entry.id   87c66bf6ddbef1d53d702fdb16c229f5
#
_cell.length_a   1.000
_cell.length_b   1.000
_cell.length_c   1.000
_cell.angle_alpha   90.00
_cell.angle_beta   90.00
_cell.angle_gamma   90.00
#
_symmetry.space_group_name_H-M   'P 1'
#
loop_
_entity.id
_entity.type
_entity.pdbx_description
1 polymer ?
#
loop_
_entity_poly.entity_id
_entity_poly.type
_entity_poly.pdbx_seq_one_letter_code
_entity_poly.pdbx_strand_id
1 'polypeptide(L)'
;MRDRGRTARTRWFVLAACLWAGGPGVAFSQTLEITPSQVLVDESAVIRARGLNPNERISIQAELVDGGDQRWSSQAEFIADGQGAVDTSQQAPVKGSYNEASAMGLIWSMRPEDKHVASYQPPRGLGVQTISLHLVRNGQPVASAQLEQLGVAEGVEQIKLEGQLHGTLLLPNVKAPYPGVLVIGGSEGGMPIRKAAWLASRGYAALALAYFRYDDLPRLLEGIPLEYFGSALAWMMQRPEILPERIAVMGTSRGGELALQLGSMYPQIKAVVAYVPANVRNPACCGSTHVPYAWTWQGQPLAFATPWARGRNEAMELRAAIPVENTHGPILVISGQDDGVWESTRMANAVVNRLKTSHFYYSYEHLKYPHAGHRAGRPEIVPTWHGAVRNPTSGREENLGGNAQGDAQSSLDAISKVLEFLRISLGDSGSEK
;
A
#
# COMPACT_ATOMS: atom_id res chain seq x y z
N MET A 1 14.44 112.49 -23.94
CA MET A 1 14.65 111.94 -25.26
C MET A 1 14.95 110.47 -25.13
N ARG A 2 14.08 109.62 -25.64
CA ARG A 2 14.13 108.18 -26.03
C ARG A 2 15.43 107.45 -25.69
N ASP A 3 15.41 106.37 -24.95
CA ASP A 3 15.76 105.15 -25.64
C ASP A 3 15.31 103.89 -24.90
N ARG A 4 15.26 102.82 -25.68
CA ARG A 4 14.49 101.58 -25.63
C ARG A 4 15.12 100.51 -24.68
N GLY A 5 14.25 99.87 -24.04
CA GLY A 5 14.55 98.64 -23.26
C GLY A 5 14.87 97.41 -24.11
N ARG A 6 15.60 96.54 -23.53
CA ARG A 6 15.74 95.11 -23.92
C ARG A 6 15.41 94.21 -22.80
N THR A 7 14.30 93.52 -22.92
CA THR A 7 13.89 92.48 -21.99
C THR A 7 14.67 91.16 -22.24
N ALA A 8 15.43 90.72 -21.27
CA ALA A 8 16.01 89.36 -21.27
C ALA A 8 15.01 88.33 -20.70
N ARG A 9 14.58 87.39 -21.56
CA ARG A 9 13.76 86.23 -21.14
C ARG A 9 14.66 85.17 -20.51
N THR A 10 14.60 85.00 -19.20
CA THR A 10 15.17 83.86 -18.48
C THR A 10 14.30 82.63 -18.64
N ARG A 11 14.81 81.57 -19.30
CA ARG A 11 14.17 80.27 -19.40
C ARG A 11 14.51 79.45 -18.16
N TRP A 12 13.51 79.14 -17.37
CA TRP A 12 13.60 78.15 -16.28
C TRP A 12 13.48 76.75 -16.85
N PHE A 13 14.53 75.93 -16.72
CA PHE A 13 14.46 74.49 -16.94
C PHE A 13 13.93 73.86 -15.65
N VAL A 14 12.69 73.30 -15.72
CA VAL A 14 12.16 72.46 -14.66
C VAL A 14 12.71 71.03 -14.87
N LEU A 15 13.67 70.60 -14.06
CA LEU A 15 14.07 69.19 -13.94
C LEU A 15 12.96 68.48 -13.19
N ALA A 16 12.17 67.66 -13.90
CA ALA A 16 11.27 66.69 -13.30
C ALA A 16 12.10 65.48 -12.79
N ALA A 17 12.37 65.47 -11.49
CA ALA A 17 12.91 64.27 -10.81
C ALA A 17 11.79 63.26 -10.68
N CYS A 18 11.81 62.20 -11.49
CA CYS A 18 10.97 61.01 -11.27
C CYS A 18 11.49 60.28 -10.03
N LEU A 19 10.89 60.54 -8.89
CA LEU A 19 11.02 59.68 -7.69
C LEU A 19 10.27 58.37 -7.99
N TRP A 20 11.01 57.32 -8.31
CA TRP A 20 10.51 55.94 -8.21
C TRP A 20 10.30 55.64 -6.72
N ALA A 21 9.05 55.80 -6.26
CA ALA A 21 8.65 55.24 -4.97
C ALA A 21 8.54 53.71 -5.14
N GLY A 22 9.63 53.03 -4.85
CA GLY A 22 9.60 51.59 -4.57
C GLY A 22 8.71 51.36 -3.35
N GLY A 23 7.46 51.01 -3.56
CA GLY A 23 6.58 50.59 -2.48
C GLY A 23 7.25 49.41 -1.72
N PRO A 24 7.03 49.24 -0.42
CA PRO A 24 7.53 48.10 0.30
C PRO A 24 6.91 46.86 -0.35
N GLY A 25 7.76 46.04 -0.99
CA GLY A 25 7.35 44.73 -1.49
C GLY A 25 6.72 43.97 -0.34
N VAL A 26 5.46 43.60 -0.47
CA VAL A 26 4.81 42.70 0.49
C VAL A 26 5.62 41.41 0.47
N ALA A 27 6.44 41.22 1.48
CA ALA A 27 7.16 39.97 1.67
C ALA A 27 6.11 38.91 2.00
N PHE A 28 5.67 38.14 1.01
CA PHE A 28 4.85 36.96 1.26
C PHE A 28 5.71 35.98 2.10
N SER A 29 5.21 35.64 3.28
CA SER A 29 5.82 34.57 4.08
C SER A 29 5.75 33.27 3.29
N GLN A 30 6.89 32.57 3.18
CA GLN A 30 6.91 31.25 2.56
C GLN A 30 6.08 30.30 3.42
N THR A 31 5.22 29.52 2.78
CA THR A 31 4.42 28.48 3.45
C THR A 31 4.68 27.12 2.84
N LEU A 32 4.60 26.09 3.68
CA LEU A 32 4.54 24.70 3.28
C LEU A 32 3.23 24.13 3.81
N GLU A 33 2.39 23.64 2.94
CA GLU A 33 1.05 23.17 3.25
C GLU A 33 0.91 21.70 2.83
N ILE A 34 0.19 20.92 3.65
CA ILE A 34 -0.17 19.53 3.33
C ILE A 34 -1.69 19.43 3.43
N THR A 35 -2.33 18.97 2.37
CA THR A 35 -3.79 18.92 2.32
C THR A 35 -4.26 17.55 1.82
N PRO A 36 -5.05 16.83 2.63
CA PRO A 36 -5.28 17.07 4.07
C PRO A 36 -4.03 16.78 4.90
N SER A 37 -3.93 17.33 6.13
CA SER A 37 -2.80 17.11 7.04
C SER A 37 -2.89 15.81 7.84
N GLN A 38 -4.05 15.15 7.81
CA GLN A 38 -4.28 13.83 8.38
C GLN A 38 -5.02 12.97 7.36
N VAL A 39 -4.50 11.75 7.10
CA VAL A 39 -5.04 10.81 6.12
C VAL A 39 -4.94 9.37 6.65
N LEU A 40 -5.73 8.46 6.10
CA LEU A 40 -5.46 7.04 6.28
C LEU A 40 -4.20 6.63 5.50
N VAL A 41 -3.53 5.56 5.94
CA VAL A 41 -2.26 5.09 5.37
C VAL A 41 -2.32 4.74 3.87
N ASP A 42 -3.51 4.53 3.34
CA ASP A 42 -3.80 4.26 1.92
C ASP A 42 -4.28 5.51 1.14
N GLU A 43 -4.33 6.67 1.78
CA GLU A 43 -4.75 7.93 1.16
C GLU A 43 -3.58 8.84 0.86
N SER A 44 -3.76 9.66 -0.18
CA SER A 44 -2.77 10.66 -0.58
C SER A 44 -3.10 12.03 -0.01
N ALA A 45 -2.04 12.76 0.38
CA ALA A 45 -2.09 14.19 0.69
C ALA A 45 -1.24 14.96 -0.33
N VAL A 46 -1.63 16.17 -0.66
CA VAL A 46 -0.90 17.03 -1.60
C VAL A 46 -0.01 18.00 -0.82
N ILE A 47 1.25 18.06 -1.17
CA ILE A 47 2.26 18.95 -0.59
C ILE A 47 2.43 20.16 -1.50
N ARG A 48 2.25 21.38 -0.94
CA ARG A 48 2.38 22.66 -1.67
C ARG A 48 3.29 23.62 -0.94
N ALA A 49 4.20 24.24 -1.67
CA ALA A 49 4.95 25.41 -1.18
C ALA A 49 4.46 26.68 -1.90
N ARG A 50 4.35 27.79 -1.18
CA ARG A 50 3.89 29.08 -1.72
C ARG A 50 4.74 30.25 -1.18
N GLY A 51 4.58 31.42 -1.78
CA GLY A 51 5.30 32.64 -1.39
C GLY A 51 6.76 32.62 -1.81
N LEU A 52 7.10 31.85 -2.86
CA LEU A 52 8.43 31.79 -3.46
C LEU A 52 8.55 32.84 -4.56
N ASN A 53 9.80 33.16 -4.97
CA ASN A 53 9.97 33.93 -6.19
C ASN A 53 9.69 33.06 -7.42
N PRO A 54 9.14 33.63 -8.51
CA PRO A 54 9.03 32.91 -9.78
C PRO A 54 10.37 32.31 -10.22
N ASN A 55 10.36 31.05 -10.64
CA ASN A 55 11.52 30.25 -11.04
C ASN A 55 12.58 30.05 -9.94
N GLU A 56 12.23 30.26 -8.69
CA GLU A 56 13.13 30.01 -7.55
C GLU A 56 13.35 28.50 -7.38
N ARG A 57 14.60 28.09 -7.17
CA ARG A 57 14.97 26.74 -6.82
C ARG A 57 14.88 26.54 -5.30
N ILE A 58 14.10 25.57 -4.88
CA ILE A 58 13.90 25.20 -3.46
C ILE A 58 14.05 23.69 -3.30
N SER A 59 14.19 23.26 -2.06
CA SER A 59 14.16 21.85 -1.70
C SER A 59 13.08 21.60 -0.66
N ILE A 60 12.40 20.46 -0.78
CA ILE A 60 11.50 19.94 0.25
C ILE A 60 12.15 18.67 0.81
N GLN A 61 12.32 18.63 2.12
CA GLN A 61 12.82 17.48 2.87
C GLN A 61 11.65 16.87 3.65
N ALA A 62 11.64 15.55 3.75
CA ALA A 62 10.67 14.83 4.58
C ALA A 62 11.40 13.80 5.44
N GLU A 63 10.97 13.66 6.69
CA GLU A 63 11.56 12.74 7.66
C GLU A 63 10.49 12.10 8.54
N LEU A 64 10.77 10.89 9.01
CA LEU A 64 9.98 10.18 10.00
C LEU A 64 10.87 9.27 10.86
N VAL A 65 10.34 8.86 12.01
CA VAL A 65 10.86 7.73 12.80
C VAL A 65 9.84 6.60 12.68
N ASP A 66 10.29 5.43 12.26
CA ASP A 66 9.43 4.27 12.05
C ASP A 66 9.12 3.50 13.35
N GLY A 67 8.28 2.47 13.28
CA GLY A 67 7.91 1.64 14.44
C GLY A 67 9.04 0.78 15.02
N GLY A 68 10.19 0.73 14.35
CA GLY A 68 11.45 0.14 14.81
C GLY A 68 12.44 1.16 15.34
N ASP A 69 12.02 2.41 15.60
CA ASP A 69 12.82 3.53 16.08
C ASP A 69 13.94 3.94 15.09
N GLN A 70 13.74 3.66 13.77
CA GLN A 70 14.70 4.03 12.73
C GLN A 70 14.28 5.32 12.04
N ARG A 71 15.27 6.17 11.74
CA ARG A 71 15.06 7.41 10.99
C ARG A 71 15.04 7.13 9.49
N TRP A 72 14.07 7.72 8.82
CA TRP A 72 13.89 7.68 7.38
C TRP A 72 13.79 9.10 6.86
N SER A 73 14.43 9.36 5.71
CA SER A 73 14.39 10.68 5.10
C SER A 73 14.34 10.62 3.58
N SER A 74 13.86 11.70 2.99
CA SER A 74 13.87 11.95 1.56
C SER A 74 14.08 13.45 1.30
N GLN A 75 14.49 13.78 0.08
CA GLN A 75 14.64 15.17 -0.35
C GLN A 75 14.36 15.26 -1.85
N ALA A 76 13.71 16.34 -2.26
CA ALA A 76 13.51 16.66 -3.67
C ALA A 76 13.64 18.17 -3.91
N GLU A 77 14.30 18.55 -5.02
CA GLU A 77 14.46 19.93 -5.47
C GLU A 77 13.40 20.26 -6.53
N PHE A 78 12.81 21.44 -6.43
CA PHE A 78 11.81 21.94 -7.35
C PHE A 78 12.15 23.33 -7.84
N ILE A 79 11.55 23.72 -8.95
CA ILE A 79 11.57 25.11 -9.45
C ILE A 79 10.15 25.66 -9.30
N ALA A 80 9.99 26.74 -8.56
CA ALA A 80 8.71 27.40 -8.40
C ALA A 80 8.16 27.86 -9.77
N ASP A 81 6.87 27.78 -9.94
CA ASP A 81 6.19 28.26 -11.14
C ASP A 81 6.19 29.79 -11.26
N GLY A 82 5.54 30.33 -12.30
CA GLY A 82 5.43 31.78 -12.54
C GLY A 82 4.65 32.53 -11.46
N GLN A 83 3.96 31.81 -10.55
CA GLN A 83 3.20 32.39 -9.44
C GLN A 83 3.95 32.20 -8.09
N GLY A 84 5.16 31.64 -8.11
CA GLY A 84 5.94 31.37 -6.90
C GLY A 84 5.40 30.20 -6.07
N ALA A 85 4.90 29.17 -6.73
CA ALA A 85 4.34 27.99 -6.09
C ALA A 85 5.01 26.69 -6.59
N VAL A 86 4.96 25.65 -5.74
CA VAL A 86 5.28 24.26 -6.08
C VAL A 86 4.11 23.39 -5.64
N ASP A 87 3.65 22.48 -6.49
CA ASP A 87 2.67 21.44 -6.20
C ASP A 87 3.25 20.09 -6.61
N THR A 88 3.58 19.24 -5.61
CA THR A 88 4.25 17.95 -5.86
C THR A 88 3.39 16.97 -6.65
N SER A 89 2.07 17.14 -6.66
CA SER A 89 1.14 16.30 -7.44
C SER A 89 1.16 16.60 -8.93
N GLN A 90 1.66 17.80 -9.31
CA GLN A 90 1.65 18.30 -10.68
C GLN A 90 3.06 18.46 -11.27
N GLN A 91 4.05 18.61 -10.41
CA GLN A 91 5.43 18.89 -10.81
C GLN A 91 6.36 17.75 -10.42
N ALA A 92 7.11 17.25 -11.39
CA ALA A 92 8.27 16.39 -11.11
C ALA A 92 9.40 17.23 -10.49
N PRO A 93 10.13 16.68 -9.52
CA PRO A 93 11.34 17.33 -9.01
C PRO A 93 12.43 17.38 -10.11
N VAL A 94 13.23 18.44 -10.08
CA VAL A 94 14.37 18.55 -11.01
C VAL A 94 15.55 17.67 -10.55
N LYS A 95 15.57 17.31 -9.26
CA LYS A 95 16.54 16.40 -8.65
C LYS A 95 15.98 15.89 -7.32
N GLY A 96 16.29 14.64 -6.94
CA GLY A 96 15.87 14.16 -5.62
C GLY A 96 15.80 12.64 -5.51
N SER A 97 15.06 12.19 -4.51
CA SER A 97 14.85 10.78 -4.20
C SER A 97 13.87 10.09 -5.16
N TYR A 98 13.15 10.85 -5.97
CA TYR A 98 12.24 10.40 -7.03
C TYR A 98 12.27 11.40 -8.20
N ASN A 99 11.62 11.07 -9.35
CA ASN A 99 11.79 11.79 -10.62
C ASN A 99 10.51 12.03 -11.42
N GLU A 100 9.34 11.82 -10.81
CA GLU A 100 8.03 12.01 -11.44
C GLU A 100 7.13 12.91 -10.59
N ALA A 101 6.06 13.47 -11.18
CA ALA A 101 5.04 14.17 -10.40
C ALA A 101 4.31 13.17 -9.51
N SER A 102 4.35 13.38 -8.19
CA SER A 102 3.74 12.47 -7.22
C SER A 102 3.40 13.21 -5.93
N ALA A 103 2.11 13.23 -5.57
CA ALA A 103 1.65 13.84 -4.33
C ALA A 103 2.39 13.28 -3.09
N MET A 104 2.67 11.97 -3.09
CA MET A 104 3.31 11.25 -1.98
C MET A 104 4.77 10.85 -2.29
N GLY A 105 5.38 11.46 -3.31
CA GLY A 105 6.74 11.13 -3.76
C GLY A 105 7.78 11.22 -2.65
N LEU A 106 7.72 12.27 -1.83
CA LEU A 106 8.59 12.45 -0.68
C LEU A 106 8.40 11.38 0.41
N ILE A 107 7.24 10.73 0.48
CA ILE A 107 6.96 9.70 1.47
C ILE A 107 7.46 8.33 0.99
N TRP A 108 7.00 7.85 -0.16
CA TRP A 108 7.38 6.52 -0.62
C TRP A 108 8.84 6.40 -1.02
N SER A 109 9.50 7.50 -1.38
CA SER A 109 10.92 7.50 -1.78
C SER A 109 11.90 7.62 -0.61
N MET A 110 11.43 7.71 0.63
CA MET A 110 12.31 7.77 1.80
C MET A 110 13.25 6.57 1.88
N ARG A 111 14.44 6.83 2.40
CA ARG A 111 15.45 5.80 2.69
C ARG A 111 15.84 5.87 4.17
N PRO A 112 16.23 4.74 4.77
CA PRO A 112 16.74 4.76 6.13
C PRO A 112 18.09 5.49 6.18
N GLU A 113 18.34 6.21 7.26
CA GLU A 113 19.64 6.81 7.53
C GLU A 113 20.69 5.72 7.84
N ASP A 114 20.29 4.71 8.61
CA ASP A 114 21.13 3.54 8.84
C ASP A 114 20.99 2.53 7.70
N LYS A 115 22.07 2.29 6.97
CA LYS A 115 22.13 1.34 5.83
C LYS A 115 21.93 -0.14 6.23
N HIS A 116 21.96 -0.46 7.52
CA HIS A 116 21.66 -1.82 8.02
C HIS A 116 20.17 -2.08 8.22
N VAL A 117 19.34 -1.04 8.14
CA VAL A 117 17.88 -1.20 8.18
C VAL A 117 17.41 -1.84 6.88
N ALA A 118 16.69 -2.95 6.99
CA ALA A 118 16.30 -3.73 5.82
C ALA A 118 15.00 -3.23 5.17
N SER A 119 14.07 -2.65 5.93
CA SER A 119 12.81 -2.09 5.42
C SER A 119 12.13 -1.26 6.49
N TYR A 120 11.22 -0.39 6.05
CA TYR A 120 10.33 0.38 6.91
C TYR A 120 9.48 -0.54 7.79
N GLN A 121 9.41 -0.20 9.07
CA GLN A 121 8.56 -0.84 10.06
C GLN A 121 7.40 0.12 10.41
N PRO A 122 6.13 -0.27 10.18
CA PRO A 122 5.01 0.59 10.55
C PRO A 122 4.90 0.76 12.07
N PRO A 123 4.24 1.82 12.55
CA PRO A 123 3.96 2.00 13.98
C PRO A 123 3.33 0.76 14.61
N ARG A 124 3.66 0.49 15.86
CA ARG A 124 3.15 -0.70 16.58
C ARG A 124 1.62 -0.68 16.66
N GLY A 125 1.02 -1.83 16.52
CA GLY A 125 -0.42 -1.96 16.43
C GLY A 125 -0.97 -1.27 15.18
N LEU A 126 -1.97 -0.41 15.35
CA LEU A 126 -2.58 0.43 14.32
C LEU A 126 -2.34 1.92 14.60
N GLY A 127 -1.16 2.24 15.13
CA GLY A 127 -0.80 3.60 15.55
C GLY A 127 -0.66 4.59 14.39
N VAL A 128 -0.47 5.86 14.77
CA VAL A 128 -0.29 6.98 13.85
C VAL A 128 1.19 7.11 13.48
N GLN A 129 1.48 7.32 12.19
CA GLN A 129 2.80 7.71 11.69
C GLN A 129 2.82 9.22 11.46
N THR A 130 3.64 9.93 12.21
CA THR A 130 3.90 11.35 11.96
C THR A 130 5.08 11.50 11.00
N ILE A 131 4.92 12.38 10.01
CA ILE A 131 5.92 12.72 9.01
C ILE A 131 6.13 14.22 9.05
N SER A 132 7.35 14.66 9.27
CA SER A 132 7.75 16.08 9.28
C SER A 132 8.26 16.47 7.90
N LEU A 133 7.80 17.61 7.37
CA LEU A 133 8.25 18.18 6.10
C LEU A 133 8.83 19.59 6.32
N HIS A 134 9.91 19.90 5.63
CA HIS A 134 10.62 21.16 5.70
C HIS A 134 10.86 21.74 4.31
N LEU A 135 10.41 22.97 4.11
CA LEU A 135 10.79 23.77 2.95
C LEU A 135 12.16 24.40 3.22
N VAL A 136 13.13 24.07 2.41
CA VAL A 136 14.53 24.50 2.56
C VAL A 136 14.92 25.45 1.43
N ARG A 137 15.44 26.60 1.82
CA ARG A 137 15.94 27.65 0.95
C ARG A 137 17.37 27.99 1.33
N ASN A 138 18.30 27.94 0.38
CA ASN A 138 19.73 28.20 0.65
C ASN A 138 20.30 27.40 1.85
N GLY A 139 19.87 26.15 2.00
CA GLY A 139 20.30 25.26 3.08
C GLY A 139 19.66 25.54 4.46
N GLN A 140 18.70 26.47 4.55
CA GLN A 140 18.01 26.79 5.80
C GLN A 140 16.52 26.45 5.69
N PRO A 141 15.90 25.83 6.70
CA PRO A 141 14.47 25.62 6.74
C PRO A 141 13.74 26.97 6.90
N VAL A 142 12.79 27.26 6.04
CA VAL A 142 12.01 28.53 6.03
C VAL A 142 10.52 28.31 6.34
N ALA A 143 10.01 27.09 6.18
CA ALA A 143 8.68 26.69 6.60
C ALA A 143 8.65 25.18 6.90
N SER A 144 7.70 24.73 7.72
CA SER A 144 7.52 23.33 8.07
C SER A 144 6.04 22.97 8.12
N ALA A 145 5.74 21.70 7.87
CA ALA A 145 4.41 21.12 7.99
C ALA A 145 4.51 19.67 8.48
N GLN A 146 3.41 19.12 8.97
CA GLN A 146 3.33 17.72 9.40
C GLN A 146 2.18 17.02 8.71
N LEU A 147 2.39 15.75 8.36
CA LEU A 147 1.39 14.80 7.89
C LEU A 147 1.24 13.70 8.94
N GLU A 148 0.01 13.41 9.31
CA GLU A 148 -0.32 12.23 10.11
C GLU A 148 -0.97 11.17 9.23
N GLN A 149 -0.39 9.97 9.23
CA GLN A 149 -0.99 8.79 8.58
C GLN A 149 -1.56 7.86 9.64
N LEU A 150 -2.87 7.64 9.59
CA LEU A 150 -3.59 6.77 10.50
C LEU A 150 -3.55 5.34 10.01
N GLY A 151 -3.19 4.39 10.87
CA GLY A 151 -3.21 2.95 10.56
C GLY A 151 -4.61 2.36 10.47
N VAL A 152 -5.63 3.08 10.97
CA VAL A 152 -7.04 2.68 10.99
C VAL A 152 -7.93 3.93 11.14
N ALA A 153 -9.13 3.91 10.56
CA ALA A 153 -10.10 4.99 10.74
C ALA A 153 -10.61 5.06 12.18
N GLU A 154 -10.96 6.27 12.59
CA GLU A 154 -11.57 6.50 13.91
C GLU A 154 -12.89 5.72 14.05
N GLY A 155 -13.10 5.13 15.24
CA GLY A 155 -14.32 4.39 15.57
C GLY A 155 -14.41 2.98 14.98
N VAL A 156 -13.40 2.47 14.29
CA VAL A 156 -13.32 1.05 13.92
C VAL A 156 -13.22 0.21 15.19
N GLU A 157 -14.18 -0.69 15.39
CA GLU A 157 -14.22 -1.62 16.51
C GLU A 157 -13.33 -2.83 16.26
N GLN A 158 -12.67 -3.34 17.31
CA GLN A 158 -11.83 -4.53 17.26
C GLN A 158 -12.35 -5.58 18.22
N ILE A 159 -12.75 -6.73 17.70
CA ILE A 159 -13.29 -7.86 18.47
C ILE A 159 -12.33 -9.03 18.35
N LYS A 160 -11.61 -9.35 19.41
CA LYS A 160 -10.76 -10.55 19.47
C LYS A 160 -11.64 -11.80 19.50
N LEU A 161 -11.30 -12.81 18.68
CA LEU A 161 -11.99 -14.08 18.70
C LEU A 161 -11.61 -14.87 19.96
N GLU A 162 -12.56 -15.61 20.47
CA GLU A 162 -12.37 -16.54 21.57
C GLU A 162 -12.42 -18.00 21.08
N GLY A 163 -11.86 -18.92 21.84
CA GLY A 163 -11.88 -20.35 21.55
C GLY A 163 -10.76 -20.80 20.61
N GLN A 164 -11.08 -21.66 19.64
CA GLN A 164 -10.08 -22.32 18.78
C GLN A 164 -9.62 -21.47 17.59
N LEU A 165 -10.29 -20.38 17.30
CA LEU A 165 -9.93 -19.47 16.21
C LEU A 165 -9.10 -18.31 16.75
N HIS A 166 -7.93 -18.10 16.18
CA HIS A 166 -7.03 -17.00 16.52
C HIS A 166 -7.18 -15.87 15.52
N GLY A 167 -7.97 -14.87 15.87
CA GLY A 167 -8.28 -13.78 14.96
C GLY A 167 -8.76 -12.53 15.68
N THR A 168 -8.85 -11.44 14.90
CA THR A 168 -9.48 -10.22 15.31
C THR A 168 -10.42 -9.77 14.18
N LEU A 169 -11.71 -9.62 14.49
CA LEU A 169 -12.68 -9.00 13.60
C LEU A 169 -12.61 -7.49 13.80
N LEU A 170 -12.46 -6.76 12.71
CA LEU A 170 -12.54 -5.30 12.69
C LEU A 170 -13.84 -4.90 11.99
N LEU A 171 -14.64 -4.09 12.67
CA LEU A 171 -15.93 -3.61 12.18
C LEU A 171 -15.84 -2.12 11.82
N PRO A 172 -16.41 -1.71 10.68
CA PRO A 172 -16.46 -0.31 10.27
C PRO A 172 -17.26 0.56 11.26
N ASN A 173 -16.92 1.85 11.31
CA ASN A 173 -17.72 2.86 12.04
C ASN A 173 -18.85 3.42 11.16
N VAL A 174 -19.69 2.54 10.61
CA VAL A 174 -20.89 2.87 9.85
C VAL A 174 -22.01 1.87 10.22
N LYS A 175 -23.21 2.03 9.66
CA LYS A 175 -24.33 1.15 10.01
C LYS A 175 -24.13 -0.27 9.42
N ALA A 176 -24.23 -1.29 10.27
CA ALA A 176 -24.26 -2.70 9.89
C ALA A 176 -25.59 -3.08 9.18
N PRO A 177 -25.67 -4.23 8.47
CA PRO A 177 -24.61 -5.23 8.27
C PRO A 177 -23.64 -4.89 7.12
N TYR A 178 -22.44 -5.50 7.15
CA TYR A 178 -21.35 -5.23 6.20
C TYR A 178 -21.01 -6.44 5.33
N PRO A 179 -20.49 -6.25 4.11
CA PRO A 179 -19.76 -7.31 3.42
C PRO A 179 -18.54 -7.74 4.25
N GLY A 180 -18.26 -9.07 4.26
CA GLY A 180 -17.17 -9.64 5.04
C GLY A 180 -15.91 -9.88 4.20
N VAL A 181 -14.72 -9.75 4.79
CA VAL A 181 -13.47 -10.17 4.16
C VAL A 181 -12.63 -10.98 5.15
N LEU A 182 -12.36 -12.25 4.81
CA LEU A 182 -11.38 -13.06 5.51
C LEU A 182 -9.98 -12.70 5.03
N VAL A 183 -9.14 -12.18 5.92
CA VAL A 183 -7.78 -11.69 5.60
C VAL A 183 -6.73 -12.67 6.11
N ILE A 184 -5.83 -13.11 5.22
CA ILE A 184 -4.85 -14.17 5.47
C ILE A 184 -3.44 -13.64 5.20
N GLY A 185 -2.52 -13.86 6.18
CA GLY A 185 -1.10 -13.54 6.06
C GLY A 185 -0.32 -14.52 5.18
N GLY A 186 0.92 -14.18 4.86
CA GLY A 186 1.85 -15.00 4.08
C GLY A 186 2.78 -15.86 4.96
N SER A 187 3.99 -16.12 4.46
CA SER A 187 5.01 -16.95 5.13
C SER A 187 5.61 -16.34 6.40
N GLU A 188 5.34 -15.07 6.63
CA GLU A 188 5.72 -14.38 7.87
C GLU A 188 4.94 -14.86 9.09
N GLY A 189 3.78 -15.50 8.89
CA GLY A 189 2.89 -15.92 9.98
C GLY A 189 2.30 -14.75 10.78
N GLY A 190 1.69 -15.06 11.92
CA GLY A 190 1.06 -14.06 12.77
C GLY A 190 -0.27 -13.54 12.22
N MET A 191 -0.70 -12.38 12.71
CA MET A 191 -2.02 -11.83 12.40
C MET A 191 -1.92 -10.66 11.40
N PRO A 192 -2.62 -10.70 10.24
CA PRO A 192 -2.57 -9.65 9.21
C PRO A 192 -3.46 -8.45 9.57
N ILE A 193 -3.31 -7.91 10.78
CA ILE A 193 -4.22 -6.91 11.38
C ILE A 193 -4.29 -5.60 10.57
N ARG A 194 -3.18 -5.15 9.99
CA ARG A 194 -3.13 -3.89 9.25
C ARG A 194 -3.97 -3.92 7.98
N LYS A 195 -3.93 -5.03 7.25
CA LYS A 195 -4.75 -5.21 6.04
C LYS A 195 -6.24 -5.31 6.38
N ALA A 196 -6.58 -5.95 7.50
CA ALA A 196 -7.96 -5.95 7.99
C ALA A 196 -8.40 -4.56 8.46
N ALA A 197 -7.53 -3.78 9.10
CA ALA A 197 -7.79 -2.40 9.49
C ALA A 197 -8.04 -1.48 8.28
N TRP A 198 -7.25 -1.64 7.22
CA TRP A 198 -7.49 -0.95 5.96
C TRP A 198 -8.90 -1.24 5.41
N LEU A 199 -9.30 -2.53 5.34
CA LEU A 199 -10.62 -2.92 4.84
C LEU A 199 -11.75 -2.41 5.74
N ALA A 200 -11.60 -2.48 7.06
CA ALA A 200 -12.58 -1.96 8.00
C ALA A 200 -12.74 -0.44 7.88
N SER A 201 -11.64 0.27 7.64
CA SER A 201 -11.66 1.71 7.35
C SER A 201 -12.38 2.05 6.03
N ARG A 202 -12.65 1.04 5.17
CA ARG A 202 -13.30 1.16 3.86
C ARG A 202 -14.68 0.50 3.81
N GLY A 203 -15.26 0.17 4.97
CA GLY A 203 -16.65 -0.30 5.08
C GLY A 203 -16.84 -1.81 5.05
N TYR A 204 -15.79 -2.62 5.17
CA TYR A 204 -15.88 -4.08 5.20
C TYR A 204 -15.67 -4.62 6.62
N ALA A 205 -16.50 -5.57 7.06
CA ALA A 205 -16.18 -6.36 8.24
C ALA A 205 -15.00 -7.28 7.92
N ALA A 206 -13.82 -7.00 8.48
CA ALA A 206 -12.58 -7.68 8.11
C ALA A 206 -12.07 -8.58 9.24
N LEU A 207 -12.02 -9.88 9.00
CA LEU A 207 -11.44 -10.85 9.93
C LEU A 207 -9.96 -11.07 9.61
N ALA A 208 -9.06 -10.50 10.43
CA ALA A 208 -7.66 -10.89 10.44
C ALA A 208 -7.55 -12.26 11.11
N LEU A 209 -7.17 -13.31 10.36
CA LEU A 209 -7.03 -14.66 10.90
C LEU A 209 -5.57 -15.10 10.90
N ALA A 210 -5.05 -15.44 12.09
CA ALA A 210 -3.79 -16.13 12.25
C ALA A 210 -4.01 -17.64 12.13
N TYR A 211 -3.06 -18.38 11.56
CA TYR A 211 -3.15 -19.83 11.40
C TYR A 211 -1.84 -20.55 11.66
N PHE A 212 -0.76 -19.82 11.88
CA PHE A 212 0.51 -20.31 12.41
C PHE A 212 1.34 -19.14 12.98
N ARG A 213 2.35 -19.44 13.78
CA ARG A 213 3.26 -18.48 14.42
C ARG A 213 2.51 -17.37 15.19
N TYR A 214 1.48 -17.76 15.89
CA TYR A 214 0.68 -16.86 16.72
C TYR A 214 0.09 -17.65 17.91
N ASP A 215 0.22 -17.12 19.13
CA ASP A 215 -0.23 -17.77 20.38
C ASP A 215 0.21 -19.27 20.43
N ASP A 216 -0.73 -20.18 20.61
CA ASP A 216 -0.55 -21.64 20.68
C ASP A 216 -0.69 -22.35 19.31
N LEU A 217 -0.87 -21.61 18.22
CA LEU A 217 -0.89 -22.15 16.86
C LEU A 217 0.48 -22.74 16.47
N PRO A 218 0.55 -23.62 15.45
CA PRO A 218 1.81 -24.15 14.94
C PRO A 218 2.86 -23.07 14.67
N ARG A 219 4.11 -23.36 15.00
CA ARG A 219 5.21 -22.39 14.78
C ARG A 219 5.59 -22.23 13.31
N LEU A 220 5.36 -23.27 12.52
CA LEU A 220 5.74 -23.36 11.12
C LEU A 220 4.49 -23.52 10.23
N LEU A 221 4.63 -23.18 8.97
CA LEU A 221 3.60 -23.42 7.97
C LEU A 221 3.70 -24.87 7.49
N GLU A 222 3.16 -25.79 8.28
CA GLU A 222 3.18 -27.23 8.02
C GLU A 222 1.93 -27.93 8.54
N GLY A 223 1.35 -28.82 7.74
CA GLY A 223 0.25 -29.68 8.15
C GLY A 223 -1.03 -28.95 8.56
N ILE A 224 -1.25 -27.72 8.12
CA ILE A 224 -2.39 -26.90 8.52
C ILE A 224 -3.68 -27.47 7.90
N PRO A 225 -4.73 -27.78 8.69
CA PRO A 225 -6.00 -28.25 8.16
C PRO A 225 -6.78 -27.10 7.51
N LEU A 226 -7.23 -27.29 6.28
CA LEU A 226 -8.05 -26.27 5.57
C LEU A 226 -9.42 -26.08 6.21
N GLU A 227 -9.88 -27.03 7.00
CA GLU A 227 -11.09 -26.97 7.82
C GLU A 227 -11.05 -25.84 8.85
N TYR A 228 -9.85 -25.46 9.33
CA TYR A 228 -9.67 -24.31 10.21
C TYR A 228 -10.24 -23.02 9.60
N PHE A 229 -10.00 -22.81 8.30
CA PHE A 229 -10.53 -21.65 7.57
C PHE A 229 -12.04 -21.81 7.29
N GLY A 230 -12.51 -23.03 7.09
CA GLY A 230 -13.95 -23.33 7.00
C GLY A 230 -14.69 -22.96 8.30
N SER A 231 -14.08 -23.24 9.45
CA SER A 231 -14.62 -22.84 10.76
C SER A 231 -14.65 -21.31 10.92
N ALA A 232 -13.63 -20.60 10.44
CA ALA A 232 -13.61 -19.14 10.45
C ALA A 232 -14.70 -18.55 9.53
N LEU A 233 -14.91 -19.10 8.34
CA LEU A 233 -16.01 -18.70 7.45
C LEU A 233 -17.37 -18.95 8.10
N ALA A 234 -17.59 -20.12 8.70
CA ALA A 234 -18.83 -20.44 9.41
C ALA A 234 -19.08 -19.48 10.58
N TRP A 235 -18.02 -19.11 11.30
CA TRP A 235 -18.10 -18.12 12.37
C TRP A 235 -18.49 -16.74 11.83
N MET A 236 -17.87 -16.28 10.72
CA MET A 236 -18.24 -15.00 10.07
C MET A 236 -19.70 -14.99 9.62
N MET A 237 -20.19 -16.09 9.04
CA MET A 237 -21.57 -16.20 8.55
C MET A 237 -22.63 -16.16 9.66
N GLN A 238 -22.25 -16.46 10.91
CA GLN A 238 -23.13 -16.41 12.07
C GLN A 238 -23.18 -15.03 12.74
N ARG A 239 -22.33 -14.10 12.31
CA ARG A 239 -22.28 -12.75 12.88
C ARG A 239 -23.40 -11.88 12.34
N PRO A 240 -24.22 -11.24 13.19
CA PRO A 240 -25.30 -10.36 12.76
C PRO A 240 -24.81 -9.11 12.02
N GLU A 241 -23.55 -8.73 12.24
CA GLU A 241 -22.91 -7.59 11.60
C GLU A 241 -22.42 -7.89 10.18
N ILE A 242 -22.38 -9.17 9.76
CA ILE A 242 -21.82 -9.60 8.48
C ILE A 242 -22.91 -10.15 7.55
N LEU A 243 -22.93 -9.72 6.30
CA LEU A 243 -23.76 -10.29 5.23
C LEU A 243 -23.20 -11.67 4.82
N PRO A 244 -23.85 -12.78 5.20
CA PRO A 244 -23.26 -14.12 5.02
C PRO A 244 -23.10 -14.53 3.56
N GLU A 245 -23.87 -13.94 2.64
CA GLU A 245 -23.78 -14.16 1.19
C GLU A 245 -22.78 -13.21 0.50
N ARG A 246 -22.09 -12.32 1.23
CA ARG A 246 -21.16 -11.31 0.71
C ARG A 246 -19.79 -11.41 1.40
N ILE A 247 -19.17 -12.59 1.36
CA ILE A 247 -17.87 -12.82 1.99
C ILE A 247 -16.80 -13.03 0.92
N ALA A 248 -15.72 -12.26 0.99
CA ALA A 248 -14.51 -12.43 0.20
C ALA A 248 -13.38 -13.05 1.02
N VAL A 249 -12.37 -13.55 0.33
CA VAL A 249 -11.07 -13.89 0.92
C VAL A 249 -9.95 -13.08 0.28
N MET A 250 -9.02 -12.59 1.10
CA MET A 250 -7.87 -11.81 0.66
C MET A 250 -6.59 -12.37 1.28
N GLY A 251 -5.56 -12.61 0.45
CA GLY A 251 -4.29 -13.14 0.94
C GLY A 251 -3.08 -12.63 0.16
N THR A 252 -1.88 -12.73 0.79
CA THR A 252 -0.61 -12.30 0.20
C THR A 252 0.38 -13.46 0.21
N SER A 253 1.14 -13.65 -0.90
CA SER A 253 2.20 -14.66 -0.99
C SER A 253 1.64 -16.08 -0.71
N ARG A 254 2.11 -16.77 0.34
CA ARG A 254 1.52 -18.04 0.77
C ARG A 254 0.05 -17.89 1.16
N GLY A 255 -0.36 -16.73 1.68
CA GLY A 255 -1.77 -16.41 1.89
C GLY A 255 -2.53 -16.15 0.59
N GLY A 256 -1.88 -15.65 -0.46
CA GLY A 256 -2.46 -15.52 -1.81
C GLY A 256 -2.73 -16.88 -2.46
N GLU A 257 -1.77 -17.82 -2.34
CA GLU A 257 -1.96 -19.23 -2.68
C GLU A 257 -3.17 -19.81 -1.95
N LEU A 258 -3.21 -19.60 -0.63
CA LEU A 258 -4.29 -20.10 0.22
C LEU A 258 -5.65 -19.46 -0.13
N ALA A 259 -5.69 -18.17 -0.43
CA ALA A 259 -6.93 -17.50 -0.83
C ALA A 259 -7.53 -18.11 -2.10
N LEU A 260 -6.69 -18.41 -3.10
CA LEU A 260 -7.12 -19.13 -4.32
C LEU A 260 -7.61 -20.56 -3.97
N GLN A 261 -6.91 -21.26 -3.08
CA GLN A 261 -7.31 -22.60 -2.64
C GLN A 261 -8.67 -22.59 -1.91
N LEU A 262 -8.86 -21.66 -0.96
CA LEU A 262 -10.12 -21.54 -0.22
C LEU A 262 -11.28 -21.14 -1.13
N GLY A 263 -11.06 -20.19 -2.06
CA GLY A 263 -12.06 -19.80 -3.07
C GLY A 263 -12.54 -20.99 -3.90
N SER A 264 -11.65 -21.93 -4.24
CA SER A 264 -11.99 -23.14 -5.01
C SER A 264 -12.70 -24.24 -4.20
N MET A 265 -12.68 -24.16 -2.86
CA MET A 265 -13.23 -25.20 -1.97
C MET A 265 -14.51 -24.76 -1.25
N TYR A 266 -14.63 -23.48 -0.93
CA TYR A 266 -15.72 -22.97 -0.13
C TYR A 266 -16.65 -22.08 -0.97
N PRO A 267 -17.83 -22.59 -1.41
CA PRO A 267 -18.75 -21.83 -2.27
C PRO A 267 -19.36 -20.59 -1.58
N GLN A 268 -19.19 -20.46 -0.27
CA GLN A 268 -19.55 -19.28 0.51
C GLN A 268 -18.67 -18.07 0.18
N ILE A 269 -17.44 -18.30 -0.33
CA ILE A 269 -16.54 -17.23 -0.77
C ILE A 269 -17.04 -16.70 -2.12
N LYS A 270 -17.39 -15.40 -2.14
CA LYS A 270 -17.98 -14.71 -3.30
C LYS A 270 -17.02 -13.81 -4.04
N ALA A 271 -15.80 -13.62 -3.55
CA ALA A 271 -14.71 -12.96 -4.27
C ALA A 271 -13.36 -13.39 -3.69
N VAL A 272 -12.34 -13.40 -4.55
CA VAL A 272 -10.96 -13.75 -4.16
C VAL A 272 -10.01 -12.64 -4.59
N VAL A 273 -9.19 -12.13 -3.66
CA VAL A 273 -8.09 -11.21 -3.95
C VAL A 273 -6.77 -11.86 -3.53
N ALA A 274 -5.90 -12.12 -4.50
CA ALA A 274 -4.65 -12.82 -4.27
C ALA A 274 -3.45 -11.96 -4.71
N TYR A 275 -2.69 -11.48 -3.73
CA TYR A 275 -1.46 -10.71 -3.97
C TYR A 275 -0.27 -11.63 -4.11
N VAL A 276 0.48 -11.45 -5.17
CA VAL A 276 1.69 -12.21 -5.51
C VAL A 276 1.55 -13.72 -5.26
N PRO A 277 0.46 -14.37 -5.75
CA PRO A 277 0.15 -15.76 -5.42
C PRO A 277 1.00 -16.76 -6.19
N ALA A 278 1.05 -17.99 -5.69
CA ALA A 278 1.39 -19.16 -6.49
C ALA A 278 0.12 -19.79 -7.10
N ASN A 279 0.27 -20.47 -8.24
CA ASN A 279 -0.81 -21.21 -8.92
C ASN A 279 -0.93 -22.68 -8.47
N VAL A 280 -0.01 -23.10 -7.60
CA VAL A 280 0.05 -24.45 -7.04
C VAL A 280 0.19 -24.39 -5.53
N ARG A 281 -0.22 -25.43 -4.84
CA ARG A 281 0.10 -25.58 -3.41
C ARG A 281 1.59 -25.85 -3.25
N ASN A 282 2.22 -25.05 -2.41
CA ASN A 282 3.65 -25.15 -2.11
C ASN A 282 3.91 -26.07 -0.91
N PRO A 283 5.13 -26.61 -0.76
CA PRO A 283 5.49 -27.44 0.39
C PRO A 283 5.39 -26.67 1.70
N ALA A 284 5.47 -27.37 2.79
CA ALA A 284 5.71 -26.81 4.12
C ALA A 284 6.96 -25.93 4.09
N CYS A 285 6.98 -24.87 4.91
CA CYS A 285 8.08 -23.91 4.85
C CYS A 285 8.42 -23.26 6.20
N CYS A 286 9.44 -22.43 6.06
CA CYS A 286 9.81 -21.40 7.00
C CYS A 286 10.55 -21.92 8.25
N GLY A 287 11.23 -23.06 8.10
CA GLY A 287 12.07 -23.68 9.11
C GLY A 287 12.34 -25.15 8.80
N SER A 288 12.82 -25.89 9.81
CA SER A 288 12.94 -27.35 9.75
C SER A 288 11.57 -27.95 10.01
N THR A 289 10.80 -28.20 8.94
CA THR A 289 9.46 -28.77 9.03
C THR A 289 9.50 -30.27 9.35
N HIS A 290 8.50 -30.77 10.10
CA HIS A 290 8.36 -32.18 10.44
C HIS A 290 7.66 -32.99 9.33
N VAL A 291 6.82 -32.29 8.54
CA VAL A 291 6.15 -32.86 7.37
C VAL A 291 6.41 -32.01 6.14
N PRO A 292 6.42 -32.60 4.91
CA PRO A 292 6.76 -31.86 3.70
C PRO A 292 5.60 -31.04 3.10
N TYR A 293 4.38 -31.21 3.58
CA TYR A 293 3.17 -30.56 3.07
C TYR A 293 2.72 -29.43 3.99
N ALA A 294 2.26 -28.33 3.40
CA ALA A 294 1.72 -27.18 4.13
C ALA A 294 0.26 -27.42 4.56
N TRP A 295 -0.53 -28.08 3.72
CA TRP A 295 -1.97 -28.16 3.85
C TRP A 295 -2.46 -29.60 3.96
N THR A 296 -3.50 -29.81 4.79
CA THR A 296 -4.28 -31.05 4.83
C THR A 296 -5.75 -30.76 4.55
N TRP A 297 -6.46 -31.79 4.07
CA TRP A 297 -7.91 -31.79 3.91
C TRP A 297 -8.46 -33.15 4.33
N GLN A 298 -9.44 -33.18 5.24
CA GLN A 298 -9.99 -34.40 5.83
C GLN A 298 -8.91 -35.34 6.41
N GLY A 299 -7.92 -34.70 7.07
CA GLY A 299 -6.79 -35.40 7.66
C GLY A 299 -5.75 -35.92 6.65
N GLN A 300 -5.95 -35.72 5.34
CA GLN A 300 -5.02 -36.18 4.29
C GLN A 300 -4.15 -35.02 3.76
N PRO A 301 -2.85 -35.29 3.53
CA PRO A 301 -1.95 -34.31 2.92
C PRO A 301 -2.40 -33.93 1.51
N LEU A 302 -2.42 -32.64 1.18
CA LEU A 302 -2.62 -32.18 -0.18
C LEU A 302 -1.30 -32.25 -0.97
N ALA A 303 -1.39 -32.63 -2.25
CA ALA A 303 -0.26 -32.62 -3.16
C ALA A 303 0.31 -31.20 -3.30
N PHE A 304 1.62 -31.10 -3.34
CA PHE A 304 2.36 -29.83 -3.45
C PHE A 304 3.49 -29.91 -4.49
N ALA A 305 3.97 -28.78 -4.94
CA ALA A 305 5.12 -28.65 -5.85
C ALA A 305 5.88 -27.35 -5.59
N THR A 306 7.13 -27.28 -6.06
CA THR A 306 7.98 -26.08 -6.03
C THR A 306 8.21 -25.58 -7.44
N PRO A 307 7.33 -24.73 -7.98
CA PRO A 307 7.37 -24.34 -9.39
C PRO A 307 8.56 -23.45 -9.78
N TRP A 308 9.32 -22.95 -8.81
CA TRP A 308 10.54 -22.16 -9.00
C TRP A 308 11.84 -22.96 -8.80
N ALA A 309 11.78 -24.23 -8.41
CA ALA A 309 12.97 -25.03 -8.17
C ALA A 309 13.65 -25.44 -9.49
N ARG A 310 14.98 -25.58 -9.45
CA ARG A 310 15.70 -26.25 -10.54
C ARG A 310 15.22 -27.69 -10.66
N GLY A 311 14.90 -28.14 -11.87
CA GLY A 311 14.36 -29.48 -12.10
C GLY A 311 12.86 -29.58 -11.80
N ARG A 312 12.08 -28.58 -12.18
CA ARG A 312 10.61 -28.58 -12.14
C ARG A 312 10.06 -29.93 -12.63
N ASN A 313 9.03 -30.41 -11.94
CA ASN A 313 8.31 -31.62 -12.31
C ASN A 313 6.88 -31.25 -12.69
N GLU A 314 6.59 -31.21 -13.98
CA GLU A 314 5.26 -30.81 -14.50
C GLU A 314 4.14 -31.72 -13.99
N ALA A 315 4.38 -33.02 -13.82
CA ALA A 315 3.38 -33.94 -13.28
C ALA A 315 3.08 -33.65 -11.80
N MET A 316 4.06 -33.19 -11.03
CA MET A 316 3.84 -32.73 -9.65
C MET A 316 3.11 -31.38 -9.64
N GLU A 317 3.51 -30.43 -10.49
CA GLU A 317 2.82 -29.14 -10.61
C GLU A 317 1.35 -29.32 -10.99
N LEU A 318 1.05 -30.21 -11.93
CA LEU A 318 -0.32 -30.51 -12.33
C LEU A 318 -1.19 -31.08 -11.16
N ARG A 319 -0.61 -32.00 -10.37
CA ARG A 319 -1.29 -32.54 -9.18
C ARG A 319 -1.44 -31.51 -8.06
N ALA A 320 -0.48 -30.60 -7.95
CA ALA A 320 -0.46 -29.54 -6.94
C ALA A 320 -1.26 -28.30 -7.38
N ALA A 321 -1.70 -28.23 -8.65
CA ALA A 321 -2.42 -27.07 -9.19
C ALA A 321 -3.70 -26.79 -8.39
N ILE A 322 -3.93 -25.52 -8.11
CA ILE A 322 -5.15 -25.09 -7.43
C ILE A 322 -6.28 -25.07 -8.48
N PRO A 323 -7.43 -25.73 -8.23
CA PRO A 323 -8.52 -25.79 -9.18
C PRO A 323 -9.38 -24.51 -9.13
N VAL A 324 -8.78 -23.38 -9.51
CA VAL A 324 -9.37 -22.02 -9.40
C VAL A 324 -10.68 -21.87 -10.17
N GLU A 325 -10.93 -22.70 -11.19
CA GLU A 325 -12.18 -22.77 -11.96
C GLU A 325 -13.39 -23.19 -11.12
N ASN A 326 -13.16 -23.78 -9.95
CA ASN A 326 -14.23 -24.15 -9.01
C ASN A 326 -14.65 -22.99 -8.09
N THR A 327 -14.04 -21.81 -8.22
CA THR A 327 -14.40 -20.64 -7.40
C THR A 327 -15.82 -20.15 -7.77
N HIS A 328 -16.59 -19.71 -6.77
CA HIS A 328 -17.98 -19.28 -6.92
C HIS A 328 -18.14 -17.74 -6.90
N GLY A 329 -17.19 -17.03 -7.47
CA GLY A 329 -17.18 -15.57 -7.57
C GLY A 329 -15.98 -15.04 -8.33
N PRO A 330 -15.89 -13.73 -8.58
CA PRO A 330 -14.79 -13.08 -9.26
C PRO A 330 -13.43 -13.30 -8.58
N ILE A 331 -12.35 -13.27 -9.40
CA ILE A 331 -10.97 -13.45 -8.93
C ILE A 331 -10.12 -12.29 -9.40
N LEU A 332 -9.44 -11.61 -8.46
CA LEU A 332 -8.42 -10.61 -8.73
C LEU A 332 -7.05 -11.14 -8.29
N VAL A 333 -6.12 -11.24 -9.23
CA VAL A 333 -4.72 -11.58 -8.94
C VAL A 333 -3.82 -10.37 -9.20
N ILE A 334 -2.83 -10.16 -8.33
CA ILE A 334 -1.92 -9.01 -8.38
C ILE A 334 -0.49 -9.55 -8.34
N SER A 335 0.39 -9.06 -9.21
CA SER A 335 1.78 -9.53 -9.28
C SER A 335 2.78 -8.44 -9.61
N GLY A 336 4.00 -8.59 -9.11
CA GLY A 336 5.17 -7.80 -9.51
C GLY A 336 5.96 -8.54 -10.59
N GLN A 337 6.34 -7.83 -11.66
CA GLN A 337 7.12 -8.46 -12.75
C GLN A 337 8.57 -8.73 -12.35
N ASP A 338 9.08 -7.95 -11.38
CA ASP A 338 10.44 -8.10 -10.86
C ASP A 338 10.45 -8.77 -9.46
N ASP A 339 9.43 -9.59 -9.17
CA ASP A 339 9.32 -10.34 -7.91
C ASP A 339 10.54 -11.25 -7.71
N GLY A 340 11.31 -10.98 -6.65
CA GLY A 340 12.56 -11.68 -6.35
C GLY A 340 12.41 -12.91 -5.45
N VAL A 341 11.22 -13.13 -4.87
CA VAL A 341 10.93 -14.32 -4.03
C VAL A 341 10.53 -15.50 -4.93
N TRP A 342 9.63 -15.24 -5.88
CA TRP A 342 9.21 -16.19 -6.91
C TRP A 342 8.63 -15.49 -8.13
N GLU A 343 8.43 -16.19 -9.22
CA GLU A 343 7.89 -15.63 -10.46
C GLU A 343 6.37 -15.41 -10.37
N SER A 344 5.91 -14.51 -9.46
CA SER A 344 4.47 -14.32 -9.21
C SER A 344 3.67 -13.96 -10.46
N THR A 345 4.23 -13.18 -11.38
CA THR A 345 3.58 -12.84 -12.66
C THR A 345 3.37 -14.06 -13.55
N ARG A 346 4.32 -14.98 -13.63
CA ARG A 346 4.18 -16.24 -14.39
C ARG A 346 3.11 -17.12 -13.75
N MET A 347 3.12 -17.23 -12.42
CA MET A 347 2.15 -18.03 -11.68
C MET A 347 0.73 -17.47 -11.77
N ALA A 348 0.58 -16.14 -11.65
CA ALA A 348 -0.71 -15.47 -11.84
C ALA A 348 -1.22 -15.58 -13.28
N ASN A 349 -0.34 -15.55 -14.29
CA ASN A 349 -0.71 -15.86 -15.68
C ASN A 349 -1.22 -17.31 -15.82
N ALA A 350 -0.63 -18.27 -15.09
CA ALA A 350 -1.11 -19.66 -15.11
C ALA A 350 -2.52 -19.79 -14.50
N VAL A 351 -2.83 -19.03 -13.42
CA VAL A 351 -4.18 -18.90 -12.86
C VAL A 351 -5.16 -18.40 -13.93
N VAL A 352 -4.86 -17.28 -14.57
CA VAL A 352 -5.71 -16.66 -15.61
C VAL A 352 -5.89 -17.59 -16.80
N ASN A 353 -4.83 -18.24 -17.26
CA ASN A 353 -4.91 -19.20 -18.37
C ASN A 353 -5.82 -20.39 -18.02
N ARG A 354 -5.75 -20.90 -16.79
CA ARG A 354 -6.63 -21.98 -16.32
C ARG A 354 -8.09 -21.54 -16.31
N LEU A 355 -8.40 -20.37 -15.78
CA LEU A 355 -9.76 -19.80 -15.80
C LEU A 355 -10.27 -19.64 -17.24
N LYS A 356 -9.45 -19.12 -18.14
CA LYS A 356 -9.79 -18.96 -19.55
C LYS A 356 -10.08 -20.30 -20.23
N THR A 357 -9.22 -21.31 -20.05
CA THR A 357 -9.38 -22.61 -20.69
C THR A 357 -10.53 -23.41 -20.13
N SER A 358 -10.91 -23.18 -18.87
CA SER A 358 -12.06 -23.79 -18.20
C SER A 358 -13.38 -23.05 -18.46
N HIS A 359 -13.39 -22.01 -19.30
CA HIS A 359 -14.56 -21.16 -19.56
C HIS A 359 -15.22 -20.65 -18.27
N PHE A 360 -14.38 -20.17 -17.33
CA PHE A 360 -14.84 -19.72 -16.03
C PHE A 360 -15.94 -18.67 -16.15
N TYR A 361 -17.03 -18.87 -15.42
CA TYR A 361 -18.24 -18.06 -15.56
C TYR A 361 -18.11 -16.62 -15.02
N TYR A 362 -17.37 -16.44 -13.93
CA TYR A 362 -17.23 -15.13 -13.27
C TYR A 362 -16.09 -14.31 -13.88
N SER A 363 -16.10 -12.99 -13.63
CA SER A 363 -15.01 -12.12 -14.05
C SER A 363 -13.70 -12.45 -13.33
N TYR A 364 -12.60 -12.24 -14.00
CA TYR A 364 -11.25 -12.35 -13.42
C TYR A 364 -10.32 -11.31 -14.04
N GLU A 365 -9.43 -10.80 -13.21
CA GLU A 365 -8.47 -9.77 -13.62
C GLU A 365 -7.09 -10.10 -13.08
N HIS A 366 -6.04 -9.69 -13.82
CA HIS A 366 -4.66 -9.76 -13.39
C HIS A 366 -3.99 -8.41 -13.51
N LEU A 367 -3.74 -7.77 -12.37
CA LEU A 367 -2.95 -6.55 -12.27
C LEU A 367 -1.46 -6.93 -12.25
N LYS A 368 -0.73 -6.49 -13.30
CA LYS A 368 0.69 -6.77 -13.48
C LYS A 368 1.47 -5.46 -13.38
N TYR A 369 2.38 -5.40 -12.43
CA TYR A 369 3.11 -4.17 -12.18
C TYR A 369 4.58 -4.31 -12.59
N PRO A 370 5.03 -3.54 -13.62
CA PRO A 370 6.43 -3.48 -13.99
C PRO A 370 7.23 -2.87 -12.83
N HIS A 371 8.46 -3.32 -12.68
CA HIS A 371 9.40 -2.85 -11.64
C HIS A 371 8.94 -3.02 -10.20
N ALA A 372 7.79 -3.64 -9.95
CA ALA A 372 7.34 -4.02 -8.62
C ALA A 372 7.82 -5.42 -8.25
N GLY A 373 8.16 -5.60 -6.98
CA GLY A 373 8.63 -6.86 -6.40
C GLY A 373 7.54 -7.67 -5.71
N HIS A 374 7.95 -8.43 -4.70
CA HIS A 374 7.03 -9.25 -3.88
C HIS A 374 6.09 -8.43 -3.00
N ARG A 375 6.25 -7.09 -2.99
CA ARG A 375 5.38 -6.13 -2.30
C ARG A 375 4.36 -5.47 -3.22
N ALA A 376 4.24 -5.92 -4.46
CA ALA A 376 3.32 -5.34 -5.44
C ALA A 376 1.89 -5.20 -4.91
N GLY A 377 1.33 -4.01 -5.04
CA GLY A 377 -0.05 -3.68 -4.69
C GLY A 377 -0.37 -3.58 -3.21
N ARG A 378 0.61 -3.45 -2.31
CA ARG A 378 0.34 -3.26 -0.87
C ARG A 378 -0.60 -2.07 -0.64
N PRO A 379 -1.64 -2.19 0.20
CA PRO A 379 -2.60 -1.11 0.41
C PRO A 379 -2.11 -0.06 1.42
N GLU A 380 -0.87 0.40 1.26
CA GLU A 380 -0.23 1.39 2.13
C GLU A 380 0.68 2.31 1.30
N ILE A 381 0.62 3.61 1.57
CA ILE A 381 1.51 4.63 0.98
C ILE A 381 2.57 5.01 2.01
N VAL A 382 3.62 4.23 2.09
CA VAL A 382 4.70 4.31 3.08
C VAL A 382 6.06 4.22 2.37
N PRO A 383 7.19 4.41 3.05
CA PRO A 383 8.50 4.15 2.45
C PRO A 383 8.56 2.74 1.85
N THR A 384 8.82 2.67 0.55
CA THR A 384 8.81 1.41 -0.21
C THR A 384 10.20 0.82 -0.41
N TRP A 385 11.26 1.60 -0.12
CA TRP A 385 12.61 1.08 -0.20
C TRP A 385 12.82 -0.12 0.75
N HIS A 386 13.51 -1.13 0.26
CA HIS A 386 13.95 -2.25 1.05
C HIS A 386 15.30 -2.79 0.54
N GLY A 387 16.07 -3.38 1.46
CA GLY A 387 17.21 -4.24 1.17
C GLY A 387 16.81 -5.71 1.19
N ALA A 388 17.75 -6.60 1.53
CA ALA A 388 17.41 -7.97 1.86
C ALA A 388 16.62 -8.01 3.17
N VAL A 389 15.42 -8.55 3.12
CA VAL A 389 14.49 -8.58 4.26
C VAL A 389 14.57 -9.94 4.94
N ARG A 390 14.75 -9.93 6.25
CA ARG A 390 14.75 -11.17 7.01
C ARG A 390 13.33 -11.67 7.25
N ASN A 391 13.01 -12.85 6.71
CA ASN A 391 11.73 -13.50 6.98
C ASN A 391 11.67 -13.88 8.48
N PRO A 392 10.66 -13.42 9.23
CA PRO A 392 10.63 -13.57 10.67
C PRO A 392 10.40 -15.02 11.12
N THR A 393 9.89 -15.88 10.25
CA THR A 393 9.63 -17.30 10.55
C THR A 393 10.86 -18.15 10.21
N SER A 394 11.40 -18.03 9.01
CA SER A 394 12.56 -18.82 8.56
C SER A 394 13.90 -18.28 9.04
N GLY A 395 13.96 -17.00 9.40
CA GLY A 395 15.20 -16.30 9.71
C GLY A 395 16.13 -16.08 8.50
N ARG A 396 15.69 -16.47 7.28
CA ARG A 396 16.46 -16.29 6.05
C ARG A 396 16.28 -14.89 5.48
N GLU A 397 17.34 -14.40 4.86
CA GLU A 397 17.24 -13.18 4.07
C GLU A 397 16.58 -13.48 2.73
N GLU A 398 15.62 -12.66 2.37
CA GLU A 398 14.84 -12.75 1.14
C GLU A 398 15.06 -11.46 0.33
N ASN A 399 15.40 -11.60 -0.93
CA ASN A 399 15.36 -10.51 -1.89
C ASN A 399 13.92 -10.40 -2.40
N LEU A 400 13.23 -9.31 -2.08
CA LEU A 400 11.85 -9.12 -2.52
C LEU A 400 11.74 -8.69 -3.98
N GLY A 401 12.85 -8.30 -4.61
CA GLY A 401 12.87 -7.80 -6.00
C GLY A 401 12.22 -6.42 -6.13
N GLY A 402 12.02 -5.99 -7.37
CA GLY A 402 11.45 -4.69 -7.67
C GLY A 402 12.35 -3.50 -7.29
N ASN A 403 11.78 -2.32 -7.32
CA ASN A 403 12.38 -1.10 -6.82
C ASN A 403 11.35 -0.21 -6.13
N ALA A 404 11.81 0.79 -5.37
CA ALA A 404 10.94 1.63 -4.55
C ALA A 404 9.83 2.34 -5.35
N GLN A 405 10.14 2.81 -6.56
CA GLN A 405 9.16 3.49 -7.43
C GLN A 405 8.12 2.51 -7.98
N GLY A 406 8.54 1.34 -8.46
CA GLY A 406 7.63 0.30 -8.97
C GLY A 406 6.69 -0.22 -7.89
N ASP A 407 7.21 -0.48 -6.68
CA ASP A 407 6.38 -0.88 -5.53
C ASP A 407 5.38 0.23 -5.14
N ALA A 408 5.81 1.51 -5.12
CA ALA A 408 4.93 2.63 -4.80
C ALA A 408 3.84 2.83 -5.85
N GLN A 409 4.18 2.81 -7.13
CA GLN A 409 3.21 2.94 -8.23
C GLN A 409 2.21 1.80 -8.21
N SER A 410 2.66 0.56 -7.94
CA SER A 410 1.79 -0.60 -7.81
C SER A 410 0.81 -0.45 -6.65
N SER A 411 1.25 0.10 -5.51
CA SER A 411 0.39 0.35 -4.34
C SER A 411 -0.67 1.42 -4.65
N LEU A 412 -0.25 2.57 -5.19
CA LEU A 412 -1.16 3.67 -5.54
C LEU A 412 -2.27 3.24 -6.53
N ASP A 413 -1.94 2.43 -7.53
CA ASP A 413 -2.90 1.94 -8.51
C ASP A 413 -3.77 0.80 -7.95
N ALA A 414 -3.17 -0.17 -7.24
CA ALA A 414 -3.90 -1.34 -6.75
C ALA A 414 -4.92 -1.00 -5.65
N ILE A 415 -4.66 0.01 -4.80
CA ILE A 415 -5.60 0.41 -3.74
C ILE A 415 -6.99 0.66 -4.32
N SER A 416 -7.09 1.54 -5.32
CA SER A 416 -8.37 1.90 -5.94
C SER A 416 -9.01 0.72 -6.67
N LYS A 417 -8.23 -0.07 -7.40
CA LYS A 417 -8.71 -1.23 -8.17
C LYS A 417 -9.21 -2.37 -7.28
N VAL A 418 -8.54 -2.63 -6.17
CA VAL A 418 -8.98 -3.67 -5.21
C VAL A 418 -10.27 -3.25 -4.52
N LEU A 419 -10.39 -1.98 -4.10
CA LEU A 419 -11.63 -1.48 -3.50
C LEU A 419 -12.79 -1.52 -4.48
N GLU A 420 -12.56 -1.11 -5.74
CA GLU A 420 -13.59 -1.19 -6.78
C GLU A 420 -13.97 -2.64 -7.11
N PHE A 421 -13.00 -3.56 -7.19
CA PHE A 421 -13.27 -4.98 -7.37
C PHE A 421 -14.13 -5.54 -6.24
N LEU A 422 -13.81 -5.24 -4.97
CA LEU A 422 -14.60 -5.68 -3.82
C LEU A 422 -16.00 -5.08 -3.84
N ARG A 423 -16.13 -3.79 -4.15
CA ARG A 423 -17.42 -3.10 -4.27
C ARG A 423 -18.32 -3.73 -5.32
N ILE A 424 -17.79 -4.03 -6.51
CA ILE A 424 -18.56 -4.68 -7.58
C ILE A 424 -18.93 -6.12 -7.20
N SER A 425 -18.00 -6.85 -6.58
CA SER A 425 -18.18 -8.28 -6.28
C SER A 425 -19.09 -8.54 -5.08
N LEU A 426 -19.09 -7.68 -4.09
CA LEU A 426 -19.83 -7.85 -2.82
C LEU A 426 -21.00 -6.87 -2.66
N GLY A 427 -21.12 -5.85 -3.52
CA GLY A 427 -22.07 -4.75 -3.39
C GLY A 427 -21.58 -3.68 -2.38
N ASP A 428 -22.21 -2.52 -2.43
CA ASP A 428 -21.89 -1.40 -1.54
C ASP A 428 -22.24 -1.73 -0.08
N SER A 429 -21.39 -1.30 0.85
CA SER A 429 -21.71 -1.28 2.28
C SER A 429 -22.77 -0.19 2.53
N GLY A 430 -24.01 -0.59 2.80
CA GLY A 430 -25.04 0.34 3.31
C GLY A 430 -25.88 1.08 2.27
N SER A 431 -25.95 0.66 1.00
CA SER A 431 -26.89 1.18 0.01
C SER A 431 -28.13 0.32 -0.16
N GLU A 432 -28.87 0.02 0.90
CA GLU A 432 -30.32 -0.17 0.79
C GLU A 432 -30.99 1.12 1.25
N LYS A 433 -31.65 1.79 0.31
CA LYS A 433 -32.52 2.94 0.52
C LYS A 433 -33.74 2.58 1.36
#